data_235743c65546c183e5deff4071ef760c
#
_entry.id   235743c65546c183e5deff4071ef760c
#
_cell.length_a   1.000
_cell.length_b   1.000
_cell.length_c   1.000
_cell.angle_alpha   90.00
_cell.angle_beta   90.00
_cell.angle_gamma   90.00
#
_symmetry.space_group_name_H-M   'P 1'
#
loop_
_entity.id
_entity.type
_entity.pdbx_description
1 polymer ?
#
loop_
_entity_poly.entity_id
_entity_poly.type
_entity_poly.pdbx_seq_one_letter_code
_entity_poly.pdbx_strand_id
1 'polypeptide(L)'
;VYKRQDQEIIGEVGFQRYEVNAFGKRIKQIKVDPGKAGKSFKTTLDSEVQKYTTEILADIAASVCVMDIYNGDIVSLVSAHSYDPNAYVHGVARAYWNSLINNDRKPLTNKAVSGLYPPGSTIKTLVALSALENKIIRPSDKVTCTGKIELFGEKFHCWKKKGHGVMNLRSGIKRSCDVYFYEVARKLGVDRLSETAKKFGLGKKVLQNFSEERSGVVPSTSWKKKYIGQNWYLGETLHSGIGQGYFQSTPIQLCLMTAQIANGGFKIEPRILMDKSNNNLRDYLKFKNQNPNQPLPTELL
;
A
#
# COMPACT_ATOMS: atom_id res chain seq x y z
N VAL A 1 9.01 -10.23 -4.83
CA VAL A 1 9.13 -11.58 -4.26
C VAL A 1 10.44 -12.23 -4.70
N TYR A 2 11.00 -11.90 -5.88
CA TYR A 2 11.85 -12.82 -6.60
C TYR A 2 13.35 -12.87 -6.22
N LYS A 3 14.01 -11.86 -5.66
CA LYS A 3 15.47 -11.95 -5.54
C LYS A 3 16.03 -12.53 -4.23
N ARG A 4 15.38 -12.36 -3.11
CA ARG A 4 15.90 -12.91 -1.83
C ARG A 4 15.29 -14.27 -1.51
N GLN A 5 14.04 -14.45 -1.85
CA GLN A 5 13.33 -15.71 -1.65
C GLN A 5 13.76 -16.76 -2.67
N ASP A 6 14.16 -16.36 -3.89
CA ASP A 6 14.71 -17.27 -4.89
C ASP A 6 15.90 -18.06 -4.34
N GLN A 7 16.83 -17.43 -3.64
CA GLN A 7 17.99 -18.10 -3.07
C GLN A 7 17.64 -19.14 -2.00
N GLU A 8 16.53 -18.94 -1.29
CA GLU A 8 16.07 -19.88 -0.26
C GLU A 8 15.12 -20.95 -0.83
N ILE A 9 14.36 -20.62 -1.87
CA ILE A 9 13.35 -21.49 -2.48
C ILE A 9 13.97 -22.44 -3.53
N ILE A 10 14.88 -21.93 -4.36
CA ILE A 10 15.43 -22.68 -5.51
C ILE A 10 16.27 -23.87 -5.06
N GLY A 11 16.91 -23.80 -3.91
CA GLY A 11 17.84 -24.82 -3.46
C GLY A 11 19.13 -24.89 -4.30
N GLU A 12 19.79 -26.02 -4.27
CA GLU A 12 21.01 -26.27 -5.05
C GLU A 12 20.69 -27.24 -6.21
N VAL A 13 21.01 -26.81 -7.43
CA VAL A 13 20.75 -27.62 -8.62
C VAL A 13 21.63 -28.85 -8.62
N GLY A 14 21.04 -30.03 -8.74
CA GLY A 14 21.75 -31.28 -8.93
C GLY A 14 22.32 -31.45 -10.35
N PHE A 15 23.26 -32.34 -10.53
CA PHE A 15 23.78 -32.68 -11.83
C PHE A 15 24.06 -34.19 -11.96
N GLN A 16 24.02 -34.67 -13.21
CA GLN A 16 24.38 -36.02 -13.56
C GLN A 16 25.48 -36.00 -14.62
N ARG A 17 26.59 -36.71 -14.36
CA ARG A 17 27.69 -36.89 -15.32
C ARG A 17 27.62 -38.26 -15.94
N TYR A 18 27.71 -38.28 -17.25
CA TYR A 18 27.76 -39.52 -18.03
C TYR A 18 29.05 -39.57 -18.87
N GLU A 19 29.59 -40.75 -18.99
CA GLU A 19 30.55 -41.08 -20.05
C GLU A 19 29.74 -41.23 -21.34
N VAL A 20 30.20 -40.62 -22.42
CA VAL A 20 29.58 -40.73 -23.75
C VAL A 20 30.61 -41.28 -24.77
N ASN A 21 30.15 -42.06 -25.74
CA ASN A 21 30.98 -42.51 -26.86
C ASN A 21 31.19 -41.37 -27.88
N ALA A 22 31.98 -41.64 -28.92
CA ALA A 22 32.27 -40.70 -30.00
C ALA A 22 31.03 -40.17 -30.75
N PHE A 23 29.87 -40.83 -30.60
CA PHE A 23 28.58 -40.46 -31.20
C PHE A 23 27.65 -39.77 -30.20
N GLY A 24 28.14 -39.39 -28.99
CA GLY A 24 27.34 -38.72 -27.96
C GLY A 24 26.36 -39.66 -27.21
N LYS A 25 26.39 -40.97 -27.43
CA LYS A 25 25.55 -41.93 -26.71
C LYS A 25 26.08 -42.16 -25.29
N ARG A 26 25.23 -42.06 -24.28
CA ARG A 26 25.56 -42.32 -22.87
C ARG A 26 25.96 -43.81 -22.71
N ILE A 27 27.16 -44.06 -22.14
CA ILE A 27 27.68 -45.40 -21.86
C ILE A 27 27.51 -45.74 -20.38
N LYS A 28 27.97 -44.83 -19.50
CA LYS A 28 28.04 -45.08 -18.08
C LYS A 28 27.75 -43.79 -17.30
N GLN A 29 27.02 -43.89 -16.22
CA GLN A 29 26.84 -42.82 -15.28
C GLN A 29 28.02 -42.75 -14.32
N ILE A 30 28.73 -41.63 -14.30
CA ILE A 30 29.96 -41.45 -13.52
C ILE A 30 29.62 -40.88 -12.14
N LYS A 31 28.75 -39.87 -12.08
CA LYS A 31 28.42 -39.18 -10.85
C LYS A 31 26.99 -38.65 -10.90
N VAL A 32 26.30 -38.79 -9.79
CA VAL A 32 25.00 -38.14 -9.52
C VAL A 32 25.17 -37.26 -8.30
N ASP A 33 24.75 -36.00 -8.44
CA ASP A 33 24.56 -35.11 -7.34
C ASP A 33 23.05 -34.76 -7.35
N PRO A 34 22.28 -35.20 -6.35
CA PRO A 34 20.83 -34.96 -6.34
C PRO A 34 20.46 -33.47 -6.09
N GLY A 35 21.47 -32.64 -5.77
CA GLY A 35 21.24 -31.29 -5.33
C GLY A 35 20.57 -31.22 -3.94
N LYS A 36 20.09 -30.03 -3.58
CA LYS A 36 19.35 -29.84 -2.33
C LYS A 36 18.04 -29.10 -2.61
N ALA A 37 16.96 -29.63 -2.07
CA ALA A 37 15.66 -28.96 -2.12
C ALA A 37 15.72 -27.60 -1.41
N GLY A 38 15.00 -26.63 -1.92
CA GLY A 38 14.83 -25.34 -1.26
C GLY A 38 14.04 -25.45 0.04
N LYS A 39 14.07 -24.39 0.83
CA LYS A 39 13.36 -24.33 2.12
C LYS A 39 11.85 -24.14 1.91
N SER A 40 11.07 -24.83 2.72
CA SER A 40 9.64 -24.57 2.85
C SER A 40 9.40 -23.35 3.76
N PHE A 41 8.44 -22.51 3.40
CA PHE A 41 7.99 -21.40 4.24
C PHE A 41 6.47 -21.27 4.19
N LYS A 42 5.92 -20.63 5.21
CA LYS A 42 4.50 -20.29 5.27
C LYS A 42 4.29 -18.83 4.92
N THR A 43 3.25 -18.55 4.15
CA THR A 43 2.81 -17.18 3.90
C THR A 43 1.65 -16.81 4.81
N THR A 44 1.43 -15.50 4.98
CA THR A 44 0.27 -14.95 5.70
C THR A 44 -0.99 -14.94 4.83
N LEU A 45 -0.84 -15.21 3.52
CA LEU A 45 -1.95 -15.23 2.58
C LEU A 45 -2.91 -16.36 2.91
N ASP A 46 -4.18 -16.03 3.03
CA ASP A 46 -5.27 -16.99 3.08
C ASP A 46 -5.65 -17.38 1.65
N SER A 47 -5.52 -18.68 1.33
CA SER A 47 -5.72 -19.18 -0.03
C SER A 47 -7.16 -19.02 -0.51
N GLU A 48 -8.14 -19.16 0.39
CA GLU A 48 -9.56 -19.05 0.04
C GLU A 48 -9.95 -17.58 -0.20
N VAL A 49 -9.50 -16.67 0.68
CA VAL A 49 -9.72 -15.24 0.53
C VAL A 49 -9.01 -14.71 -0.73
N GLN A 50 -7.78 -15.16 -0.99
CA GLN A 50 -7.02 -14.80 -2.19
C GLN A 50 -7.75 -15.27 -3.45
N LYS A 51 -8.19 -16.53 -3.50
CA LYS A 51 -8.93 -17.11 -4.62
C LYS A 51 -10.24 -16.37 -4.86
N TYR A 52 -11.07 -16.24 -3.82
CA TYR A 52 -12.35 -15.53 -3.89
C TYR A 52 -12.20 -14.10 -4.40
N THR A 53 -11.22 -13.36 -3.87
CA THR A 53 -10.93 -11.99 -4.32
C THR A 53 -10.50 -11.94 -5.78
N THR A 54 -9.71 -12.92 -6.22
CA THR A 54 -9.26 -13.01 -7.63
C THR A 54 -10.44 -13.28 -8.57
N GLU A 55 -11.34 -14.18 -8.18
CA GLU A 55 -12.54 -14.54 -8.95
C GLU A 55 -13.49 -13.34 -9.12
N ILE A 56 -13.75 -12.58 -8.05
CA ILE A 56 -14.61 -11.37 -8.11
C ILE A 56 -14.04 -10.32 -9.06
N LEU A 57 -12.70 -10.22 -9.14
CA LEU A 57 -12.04 -9.21 -9.95
C LEU A 57 -11.68 -9.67 -11.37
N ALA A 58 -12.05 -10.88 -11.78
CA ALA A 58 -11.57 -11.50 -13.02
C ALA A 58 -11.72 -10.60 -14.27
N ASP A 59 -12.82 -9.87 -14.36
CA ASP A 59 -13.14 -9.00 -15.50
C ASP A 59 -12.80 -7.52 -15.31
N ILE A 60 -12.19 -7.16 -14.17
CA ILE A 60 -11.95 -5.78 -13.78
C ILE A 60 -10.43 -5.52 -13.66
N ALA A 61 -9.94 -4.41 -14.21
CA ALA A 61 -8.59 -3.94 -13.93
C ALA A 61 -8.58 -3.22 -12.58
N ALA A 62 -8.27 -3.96 -11.50
CA ALA A 62 -8.32 -3.48 -10.14
C ALA A 62 -7.25 -4.12 -9.25
N SER A 63 -7.17 -3.68 -8.00
CA SER A 63 -6.37 -4.35 -6.97
C SER A 63 -7.08 -4.34 -5.64
N VAL A 64 -6.85 -5.39 -4.86
CA VAL A 64 -7.34 -5.53 -3.48
C VAL A 64 -6.18 -5.88 -2.56
N CYS A 65 -6.10 -5.19 -1.43
CA CYS A 65 -5.20 -5.50 -0.33
C CYS A 65 -6.04 -5.70 0.93
N VAL A 66 -5.88 -6.85 1.58
CA VAL A 66 -6.50 -7.17 2.88
C VAL A 66 -5.39 -7.40 3.89
N MET A 67 -5.45 -6.71 5.01
CA MET A 67 -4.41 -6.72 6.04
C MET A 67 -5.02 -6.88 7.42
N ASP A 68 -4.41 -7.72 8.27
CA ASP A 68 -4.73 -7.76 9.71
C ASP A 68 -4.18 -6.48 10.37
N ILE A 69 -5.08 -5.73 10.99
CA ILE A 69 -4.75 -4.43 11.58
C ILE A 69 -3.88 -4.53 12.84
N TYR A 70 -3.75 -5.73 13.42
CA TYR A 70 -3.00 -5.93 14.67
C TYR A 70 -1.54 -6.32 14.45
N ASN A 71 -1.26 -7.07 13.39
CA ASN A 71 0.08 -7.63 13.17
C ASN A 71 0.68 -7.32 11.79
N GLY A 72 -0.10 -6.68 10.89
CA GLY A 72 0.35 -6.36 9.54
C GLY A 72 0.37 -7.55 8.58
N ASP A 73 -0.18 -8.71 8.95
CA ASP A 73 -0.28 -9.85 8.07
C ASP A 73 -1.14 -9.54 6.85
N ILE A 74 -0.60 -9.74 5.67
CA ILE A 74 -1.34 -9.59 4.43
C ILE A 74 -2.12 -10.88 4.20
N VAL A 75 -3.44 -10.80 4.35
CA VAL A 75 -4.37 -11.91 4.18
C VAL A 75 -4.68 -12.14 2.70
N SER A 76 -4.78 -11.06 1.92
CA SER A 76 -4.97 -11.12 0.47
C SER A 76 -4.30 -9.95 -0.22
N LEU A 77 -3.65 -10.23 -1.37
CA LEU A 77 -2.98 -9.21 -2.20
C LEU A 77 -3.21 -9.56 -3.67
N VAL A 78 -4.21 -8.93 -4.27
CA VAL A 78 -4.64 -9.22 -5.64
C VAL A 78 -4.40 -8.04 -6.55
N SER A 79 -3.81 -8.31 -7.71
CA SER A 79 -3.73 -7.39 -8.85
C SER A 79 -4.42 -8.02 -10.05
N ALA A 80 -5.64 -7.61 -10.33
CA ALA A 80 -6.42 -8.02 -11.49
C ALA A 80 -6.31 -6.91 -12.58
N HIS A 81 -6.42 -7.17 -13.78
CA HIS A 81 -6.31 -8.37 -14.57
C HIS A 81 -4.85 -8.86 -14.55
N SER A 82 -4.60 -10.15 -14.35
CA SER A 82 -3.25 -10.70 -14.20
C SER A 82 -2.94 -11.68 -15.35
N TYR A 83 -1.83 -12.38 -15.25
CA TYR A 83 -1.37 -13.38 -16.20
C TYR A 83 -1.05 -14.70 -15.50
N ASP A 84 -1.04 -15.80 -16.24
CA ASP A 84 -0.63 -17.10 -15.72
C ASP A 84 0.91 -17.18 -15.65
N PRO A 85 1.50 -17.24 -14.44
CA PRO A 85 2.96 -17.36 -14.30
C PRO A 85 3.51 -18.71 -14.82
N ASN A 86 2.69 -19.76 -14.90
CA ASN A 86 3.11 -21.06 -15.39
C ASN A 86 3.43 -21.03 -16.90
N ALA A 87 2.85 -20.10 -17.66
CA ALA A 87 3.16 -19.93 -19.06
C ALA A 87 4.63 -19.59 -19.35
N TYR A 88 5.39 -19.18 -18.30
CA TYR A 88 6.82 -18.83 -18.43
C TYR A 88 7.79 -19.96 -18.09
N VAL A 89 7.32 -21.07 -17.53
CA VAL A 89 8.18 -22.17 -17.04
C VAL A 89 9.02 -22.78 -18.15
N HIS A 90 8.49 -22.93 -19.35
CA HIS A 90 9.18 -23.51 -20.51
C HIS A 90 9.39 -22.50 -21.65
N GLY A 91 9.36 -21.21 -21.33
CA GLY A 91 9.38 -20.12 -22.31
C GLY A 91 8.00 -19.69 -22.75
N VAL A 92 7.87 -18.40 -23.10
CA VAL A 92 6.59 -17.78 -23.43
C VAL A 92 6.42 -17.67 -24.95
N ALA A 93 5.29 -18.10 -25.48
CA ALA A 93 4.96 -17.93 -26.89
C ALA A 93 4.85 -16.44 -27.24
N ARG A 94 5.44 -16.01 -28.37
CA ARG A 94 5.46 -14.60 -28.81
C ARG A 94 4.05 -14.00 -28.91
N ALA A 95 3.08 -14.77 -29.38
CA ALA A 95 1.69 -14.32 -29.48
C ALA A 95 1.10 -14.00 -28.10
N TYR A 96 1.30 -14.87 -27.11
CA TYR A 96 0.84 -14.65 -25.72
C TYR A 96 1.57 -13.46 -25.08
N TRP A 97 2.89 -13.33 -25.24
CA TRP A 97 3.63 -12.17 -24.77
C TRP A 97 3.09 -10.87 -25.37
N ASN A 98 2.86 -10.83 -26.69
CA ASN A 98 2.29 -9.65 -27.35
C ASN A 98 0.88 -9.32 -26.84
N SER A 99 0.06 -10.31 -26.52
CA SER A 99 -1.28 -10.10 -25.94
C SER A 99 -1.21 -9.47 -24.55
N LEU A 100 -0.16 -9.76 -23.76
CA LEU A 100 0.02 -9.16 -22.43
C LEU A 100 0.53 -7.72 -22.49
N ILE A 101 1.55 -7.43 -23.33
CA ILE A 101 2.13 -6.09 -23.41
C ILE A 101 1.19 -5.06 -24.04
N ASN A 102 0.35 -5.50 -25.00
CA ASN A 102 -0.61 -4.65 -25.68
C ASN A 102 -1.99 -4.57 -24.99
N ASN A 103 -2.15 -5.23 -23.85
CA ASN A 103 -3.42 -5.24 -23.12
C ASN A 103 -3.60 -3.94 -22.33
N ASP A 104 -4.69 -3.22 -22.59
CA ASP A 104 -5.01 -1.96 -21.91
C ASP A 104 -5.19 -2.11 -20.39
N ARG A 105 -5.56 -3.31 -19.92
CA ARG A 105 -5.72 -3.63 -18.49
C ARG A 105 -4.38 -3.82 -17.78
N LYS A 106 -3.22 -3.75 -18.50
CA LYS A 106 -1.86 -3.84 -17.97
C LYS A 106 -1.64 -5.03 -17.04
N PRO A 107 -1.81 -6.28 -17.52
CA PRO A 107 -1.72 -7.49 -16.69
C PRO A 107 -0.32 -7.70 -16.06
N LEU A 108 0.75 -7.22 -16.72
CA LEU A 108 2.11 -7.33 -16.23
C LEU A 108 2.44 -6.34 -15.08
N THR A 109 1.55 -5.37 -14.83
CA THR A 109 1.74 -4.41 -13.73
C THR A 109 1.07 -4.93 -12.47
N ASN A 110 1.83 -5.15 -11.42
CA ASN A 110 1.28 -5.43 -10.09
C ASN A 110 0.68 -4.13 -9.52
N LYS A 111 -0.61 -3.93 -9.75
CA LYS A 111 -1.33 -2.70 -9.38
C LYS A 111 -1.34 -2.46 -7.88
N ALA A 112 -1.32 -3.53 -7.07
CA ALA A 112 -1.39 -3.44 -5.62
C ALA A 112 -0.16 -2.75 -5.00
N VAL A 113 1.03 -2.97 -5.58
CA VAL A 113 2.31 -2.49 -5.03
C VAL A 113 3.05 -1.52 -5.94
N SER A 114 2.78 -1.56 -7.26
CA SER A 114 3.46 -0.72 -8.25
C SER A 114 2.56 0.35 -8.88
N GLY A 115 1.23 0.19 -8.81
CA GLY A 115 0.28 1.18 -9.30
C GLY A 115 0.32 2.44 -8.43
N LEU A 116 0.51 3.61 -9.05
CA LEU A 116 0.49 4.90 -8.37
C LEU A 116 -0.79 5.65 -8.69
N TYR A 117 -1.57 5.92 -7.67
CA TYR A 117 -2.86 6.57 -7.79
C TYR A 117 -2.99 7.73 -6.80
N PRO A 118 -3.70 8.81 -7.15
CA PRO A 118 -4.11 9.80 -6.16
C PRO A 118 -4.95 9.12 -5.07
N PRO A 119 -4.63 9.29 -3.78
CA PRO A 119 -5.39 8.66 -2.69
C PRO A 119 -6.85 9.14 -2.63
N GLY A 120 -7.15 10.31 -3.17
CA GLY A 120 -8.49 10.87 -3.13
C GLY A 120 -9.00 11.03 -1.70
N SER A 121 -10.30 10.90 -1.53
CA SER A 121 -10.96 11.12 -0.22
C SER A 121 -10.54 10.16 0.89
N THR A 122 -9.82 9.08 0.60
CA THR A 122 -9.29 8.18 1.64
C THR A 122 -8.28 8.88 2.54
N ILE A 123 -7.55 9.89 2.03
CA ILE A 123 -6.60 10.69 2.80
C ILE A 123 -7.26 11.57 3.87
N LYS A 124 -8.54 11.87 3.74
CA LYS A 124 -9.24 12.82 4.61
C LYS A 124 -9.21 12.41 6.09
N THR A 125 -9.24 11.14 6.38
CA THR A 125 -9.06 10.62 7.75
C THR A 125 -7.69 10.96 8.30
N LEU A 126 -6.65 10.86 7.48
CA LEU A 126 -5.28 11.22 7.87
C LEU A 126 -5.11 12.74 8.01
N VAL A 127 -5.72 13.54 7.13
CA VAL A 127 -5.76 15.02 7.25
C VAL A 127 -6.43 15.44 8.54
N ALA A 128 -7.55 14.79 8.89
CA ALA A 128 -8.26 15.02 10.15
C ALA A 128 -7.38 14.69 11.36
N LEU A 129 -6.73 13.53 11.35
CA LEU A 129 -5.83 13.09 12.41
C LEU A 129 -4.65 14.07 12.57
N SER A 130 -4.00 14.44 11.48
CA SER A 130 -2.91 15.41 11.50
C SER A 130 -3.34 16.77 12.07
N ALA A 131 -4.52 17.26 11.68
CA ALA A 131 -5.04 18.53 12.17
C ALA A 131 -5.41 18.50 13.66
N LEU A 132 -5.91 17.36 14.17
CA LEU A 132 -6.19 17.15 15.59
C LEU A 132 -4.89 17.05 16.40
N GLU A 133 -3.94 16.24 15.97
CA GLU A 133 -2.63 16.06 16.63
C GLU A 133 -1.87 17.39 16.77
N ASN A 134 -1.90 18.21 15.72
CA ASN A 134 -1.29 19.54 15.71
C ASN A 134 -2.16 20.63 16.37
N LYS A 135 -3.31 20.29 16.95
CA LYS A 135 -4.24 21.22 17.60
C LYS A 135 -4.74 22.35 16.68
N ILE A 136 -4.80 22.09 15.37
CA ILE A 136 -5.24 23.06 14.35
C ILE A 136 -6.77 23.19 14.32
N ILE A 137 -7.46 22.11 14.64
CA ILE A 137 -8.93 22.07 14.74
C ILE A 137 -9.36 21.33 16.02
N ARG A 138 -10.61 21.64 16.42
CA ARG A 138 -11.37 20.85 17.40
C ARG A 138 -12.47 20.08 16.67
N PRO A 139 -12.92 18.93 17.16
CA PRO A 139 -14.01 18.16 16.54
C PRO A 139 -15.30 18.96 16.34
N SER A 140 -15.55 19.97 17.20
CA SER A 140 -16.71 20.87 17.17
C SER A 140 -16.60 22.02 16.17
N ASP A 141 -15.40 22.32 15.66
CA ASP A 141 -15.18 23.46 14.76
C ASP A 141 -15.99 23.28 13.47
N LYS A 142 -16.65 24.36 13.08
CA LYS A 142 -17.62 24.35 11.98
C LYS A 142 -17.07 25.08 10.76
N VAL A 143 -17.37 24.54 9.59
CA VAL A 143 -17.13 25.14 8.28
C VAL A 143 -18.43 25.09 7.47
N THR A 144 -18.81 26.18 6.84
CA THR A 144 -19.97 26.21 5.96
C THR A 144 -19.58 25.88 4.54
N CYS A 145 -20.13 24.78 4.03
CA CYS A 145 -19.93 24.35 2.65
C CYS A 145 -21.09 24.84 1.76
N THR A 146 -20.81 25.80 0.92
CA THR A 146 -21.75 26.33 -0.11
C THR A 146 -21.59 25.67 -1.48
N GLY A 147 -20.75 24.60 -1.56
CA GLY A 147 -20.45 23.90 -2.79
C GLY A 147 -19.10 24.28 -3.41
N LYS A 148 -18.46 25.34 -2.97
CA LYS A 148 -17.12 25.78 -3.36
C LYS A 148 -16.48 26.68 -2.32
N ILE A 149 -15.16 26.87 -2.41
CA ILE A 149 -14.46 28.01 -1.84
C ILE A 149 -13.70 28.76 -2.95
N GLU A 150 -13.46 30.03 -2.76
CA GLU A 150 -12.69 30.84 -3.70
C GLU A 150 -11.43 31.36 -3.01
N LEU A 151 -10.29 31.20 -3.67
CA LEU A 151 -8.98 31.67 -3.22
C LEU A 151 -8.19 32.22 -4.40
N PHE A 152 -7.75 33.46 -4.29
CA PHE A 152 -6.95 34.16 -5.32
C PHE A 152 -7.59 34.14 -6.73
N GLY A 153 -8.92 34.23 -6.79
CA GLY A 153 -9.69 34.16 -8.04
C GLY A 153 -9.99 32.76 -8.55
N GLU A 154 -9.39 31.72 -7.95
CA GLU A 154 -9.62 30.34 -8.32
C GLU A 154 -10.74 29.69 -7.48
N LYS A 155 -11.53 28.82 -8.11
CA LYS A 155 -12.67 28.13 -7.49
C LYS A 155 -12.35 26.68 -7.22
N PHE A 156 -12.41 26.27 -5.96
CA PHE A 156 -12.25 24.90 -5.52
C PHE A 156 -13.61 24.30 -5.19
N HIS A 157 -14.07 23.39 -6.01
CA HIS A 157 -15.43 22.85 -5.92
C HIS A 157 -15.51 21.66 -4.96
N CYS A 158 -16.66 21.57 -4.27
CA CYS A 158 -17.07 20.36 -3.59
C CYS A 158 -17.80 19.44 -4.58
N TRP A 159 -17.71 18.13 -4.37
CA TRP A 159 -18.48 17.17 -5.18
C TRP A 159 -19.99 17.43 -5.12
N LYS A 160 -20.50 17.97 -4.00
CA LYS A 160 -21.88 18.39 -3.85
C LYS A 160 -22.06 19.85 -4.26
N LYS A 161 -22.46 20.10 -5.50
CA LYS A 161 -22.57 21.42 -6.12
C LYS A 161 -23.38 22.45 -5.30
N LYS A 162 -24.50 22.02 -4.65
CA LYS A 162 -25.36 22.89 -3.78
C LYS A 162 -24.79 23.04 -2.37
N GLY A 163 -23.62 22.47 -2.07
CA GLY A 163 -23.01 22.48 -0.75
C GLY A 163 -23.64 21.50 0.25
N HIS A 164 -22.95 21.32 1.36
CA HIS A 164 -23.36 20.44 2.44
C HIS A 164 -24.01 21.21 3.62
N GLY A 165 -23.95 22.55 3.58
CA GLY A 165 -24.30 23.40 4.72
C GLY A 165 -23.22 23.39 5.80
N VAL A 166 -23.59 23.54 7.04
CA VAL A 166 -22.66 23.60 8.18
C VAL A 166 -22.11 22.20 8.49
N MET A 167 -20.79 22.05 8.43
CA MET A 167 -20.05 20.80 8.66
C MET A 167 -19.12 20.96 9.86
N ASN A 168 -19.08 19.96 10.74
CA ASN A 168 -18.03 19.73 11.72
C ASN A 168 -17.16 18.54 11.28
N LEU A 169 -16.14 18.17 12.05
CA LEU A 169 -15.24 17.07 11.69
C LEU A 169 -15.98 15.77 11.37
N ARG A 170 -16.88 15.32 12.24
CA ARG A 170 -17.64 14.07 12.04
C ARG A 170 -18.48 14.10 10.77
N SER A 171 -19.22 15.17 10.56
CA SER A 171 -20.06 15.32 9.36
C SER A 171 -19.23 15.56 8.10
N GLY A 172 -18.09 16.23 8.21
CA GLY A 172 -17.12 16.43 7.13
C GLY A 172 -16.56 15.10 6.61
N ILE A 173 -16.13 14.19 7.51
CA ILE A 173 -15.68 12.84 7.17
C ILE A 173 -16.86 12.02 6.61
N LYS A 174 -17.98 11.94 7.34
CA LYS A 174 -19.17 11.15 6.94
C LYS A 174 -19.67 11.49 5.55
N ARG A 175 -19.67 12.77 5.18
CA ARG A 175 -20.16 13.27 3.89
C ARG A 175 -19.05 13.51 2.89
N SER A 176 -17.80 13.22 3.24
CA SER A 176 -16.63 13.47 2.39
C SER A 176 -16.61 14.89 1.82
N CYS A 177 -16.87 15.91 2.66
CA CYS A 177 -17.01 17.28 2.22
C CYS A 177 -15.67 17.90 1.84
N ASP A 178 -15.44 18.18 0.55
CA ASP A 178 -14.16 18.75 0.09
C ASP A 178 -13.91 20.13 0.68
N VAL A 179 -14.93 21.00 0.71
CA VAL A 179 -14.81 22.37 1.29
C VAL A 179 -14.36 22.32 2.74
N TYR A 180 -14.90 21.39 3.55
CA TYR A 180 -14.43 21.21 4.92
C TYR A 180 -12.93 20.88 4.97
N PHE A 181 -12.48 19.94 4.13
CA PHE A 181 -11.10 19.51 4.11
C PHE A 181 -10.16 20.50 3.41
N TYR A 182 -10.62 21.31 2.48
CA TYR A 182 -9.85 22.46 1.98
C TYR A 182 -9.51 23.44 3.11
N GLU A 183 -10.49 23.80 3.95
CA GLU A 183 -10.25 24.68 5.08
C GLU A 183 -9.34 24.06 6.15
N VAL A 184 -9.51 22.77 6.43
CA VAL A 184 -8.62 22.05 7.35
C VAL A 184 -7.19 22.03 6.82
N ALA A 185 -7.01 21.66 5.56
CA ALA A 185 -5.69 21.60 4.93
C ALA A 185 -5.03 22.97 4.84
N ARG A 186 -5.80 24.02 4.52
CA ARG A 186 -5.32 25.41 4.48
C ARG A 186 -4.70 25.84 5.82
N LYS A 187 -5.37 25.49 6.94
CA LYS A 187 -4.89 25.80 8.30
C LYS A 187 -3.71 24.90 8.70
N LEU A 188 -3.72 23.64 8.32
CA LEU A 188 -2.69 22.65 8.67
C LEU A 188 -1.37 22.92 7.96
N GLY A 189 -1.44 23.22 6.66
CA GLY A 189 -0.26 23.29 5.78
C GLY A 189 0.20 21.93 5.28
N VAL A 190 0.83 21.92 4.10
CA VAL A 190 1.25 20.69 3.43
C VAL A 190 2.36 19.96 4.17
N ASP A 191 3.27 20.68 4.82
CA ASP A 191 4.45 20.07 5.46
C ASP A 191 4.05 19.22 6.67
N ARG A 192 3.13 19.69 7.54
CA ARG A 192 2.59 18.90 8.65
C ARG A 192 1.79 17.69 8.15
N LEU A 193 1.00 17.87 7.08
CA LEU A 193 0.34 16.75 6.43
C LEU A 193 1.34 15.72 5.91
N SER A 194 2.42 16.18 5.25
CA SER A 194 3.49 15.33 4.73
C SER A 194 4.17 14.52 5.82
N GLU A 195 4.49 15.14 6.95
CA GLU A 195 5.09 14.47 8.10
C GLU A 195 4.19 13.34 8.64
N THR A 196 2.90 13.65 8.86
CA THR A 196 1.94 12.64 9.31
C THR A 196 1.78 11.52 8.28
N ALA A 197 1.67 11.85 6.99
CA ALA A 197 1.54 10.87 5.93
C ALA A 197 2.73 9.88 5.89
N LYS A 198 3.95 10.36 6.08
CA LYS A 198 5.16 9.52 6.15
C LYS A 198 5.18 8.61 7.38
N LYS A 199 4.69 9.08 8.53
CA LYS A 199 4.54 8.25 9.74
C LYS A 199 3.59 7.06 9.49
N PHE A 200 2.55 7.27 8.69
CA PHE A 200 1.56 6.26 8.31
C PHE A 200 1.95 5.40 7.09
N GLY A 201 3.19 5.49 6.63
CA GLY A 201 3.75 4.60 5.59
C GLY A 201 3.64 5.11 4.17
N LEU A 202 3.04 6.30 3.93
CA LEU A 202 2.97 6.88 2.59
C LEU A 202 4.33 7.46 2.17
N GLY A 203 4.62 7.45 0.87
CA GLY A 203 5.83 8.01 0.31
C GLY A 203 7.10 7.15 0.48
N LYS A 204 6.98 5.91 0.93
CA LYS A 204 8.08 4.94 1.08
C LYS A 204 7.62 3.53 0.72
N LYS A 205 8.57 2.65 0.41
CA LYS A 205 8.30 1.21 0.31
C LYS A 205 7.95 0.67 1.69
N VAL A 206 6.88 -0.13 1.78
CA VAL A 206 6.36 -0.67 3.04
C VAL A 206 6.54 -2.18 3.16
N LEU A 207 6.74 -2.89 2.04
CA LEU A 207 7.05 -4.31 2.02
C LEU A 207 8.57 -4.53 2.01
N GLN A 208 9.06 -5.37 2.91
CA GLN A 208 10.46 -5.75 2.91
C GLN A 208 10.77 -6.61 1.67
N ASN A 209 11.85 -6.23 0.95
CA ASN A 209 12.41 -7.01 -0.16
C ASN A 209 11.49 -7.22 -1.38
N PHE A 210 10.48 -6.34 -1.56
CA PHE A 210 9.61 -6.36 -2.72
C PHE A 210 10.15 -5.39 -3.79
N SER A 211 10.86 -5.92 -4.78
CA SER A 211 11.58 -5.11 -5.78
C SER A 211 10.64 -4.23 -6.63
N GLU A 212 9.44 -4.73 -6.91
CA GLU A 212 8.45 -4.05 -7.74
C GLU A 212 7.73 -2.90 -7.02
N GLU A 213 7.82 -2.82 -5.70
CA GLU A 213 7.11 -1.81 -4.94
C GLU A 213 7.60 -0.40 -5.27
N ARG A 214 6.66 0.51 -5.46
CA ARG A 214 6.92 1.94 -5.69
C ARG A 214 6.62 2.75 -4.44
N SER A 215 7.46 3.75 -4.19
CA SER A 215 7.35 4.59 -2.99
C SER A 215 6.17 5.58 -3.01
N GLY A 216 5.62 5.88 -4.20
CA GLY A 216 4.65 6.96 -4.31
C GLY A 216 5.28 8.35 -4.09
N VAL A 217 4.41 9.36 -3.97
CA VAL A 217 4.80 10.76 -3.72
C VAL A 217 3.95 11.32 -2.60
N VAL A 218 4.60 11.78 -1.53
CA VAL A 218 3.99 12.62 -0.49
C VAL A 218 4.53 14.03 -0.67
N PRO A 219 3.71 14.95 -1.19
CA PRO A 219 4.17 16.30 -1.51
C PRO A 219 4.49 17.11 -0.24
N SER A 220 5.48 17.98 -0.35
CA SER A 220 5.86 18.99 0.64
C SER A 220 6.48 20.18 -0.05
N THR A 221 6.67 21.27 0.67
CA THR A 221 7.37 22.46 0.14
C THR A 221 8.79 22.11 -0.32
N SER A 222 9.53 21.35 0.49
CA SER A 222 10.89 20.90 0.19
C SER A 222 10.92 19.92 -0.98
N TRP A 223 9.95 18.99 -1.06
CA TRP A 223 9.85 18.04 -2.17
C TRP A 223 9.65 18.78 -3.50
N LYS A 224 8.71 19.73 -3.57
CA LYS A 224 8.45 20.48 -4.80
C LYS A 224 9.67 21.30 -5.22
N LYS A 225 10.32 21.98 -4.28
CA LYS A 225 11.54 22.75 -4.56
C LYS A 225 12.64 21.87 -5.13
N LYS A 226 12.83 20.65 -4.54
CA LYS A 226 13.89 19.72 -4.95
C LYS A 226 13.63 19.09 -6.32
N TYR A 227 12.41 18.62 -6.59
CA TYR A 227 12.11 17.77 -7.75
C TYR A 227 11.50 18.54 -8.93
N ILE A 228 10.86 19.72 -8.68
CA ILE A 228 10.19 20.53 -9.70
C ILE A 228 10.89 21.88 -9.88
N GLY A 229 11.66 22.33 -8.89
CA GLY A 229 12.37 23.60 -8.94
C GLY A 229 11.51 24.83 -8.64
N GLN A 230 10.24 24.64 -8.25
CA GLN A 230 9.27 25.71 -8.02
C GLN A 230 8.90 25.85 -6.55
N ASN A 231 8.40 27.04 -6.17
CA ASN A 231 7.82 27.26 -4.86
C ASN A 231 6.46 26.58 -4.74
N TRP A 232 6.06 26.30 -3.51
CA TRP A 232 4.74 25.74 -3.19
C TRP A 232 3.68 26.84 -3.21
N TYR A 233 2.51 26.53 -3.75
CA TYR A 233 1.36 27.43 -3.76
C TYR A 233 0.22 26.89 -2.86
N LEU A 234 -0.56 27.79 -2.27
CA LEU A 234 -1.63 27.42 -1.34
C LEU A 234 -2.69 26.53 -1.99
N GLY A 235 -3.02 26.73 -3.25
CA GLY A 235 -3.96 25.89 -4.00
C GLY A 235 -3.52 24.42 -4.05
N GLU A 236 -2.22 24.15 -4.09
CA GLU A 236 -1.67 22.79 -4.06
C GLU A 236 -1.87 22.10 -2.68
N THR A 237 -1.86 22.91 -1.60
CA THR A 237 -2.22 22.43 -0.26
C THR A 237 -3.68 21.97 -0.22
N LEU A 238 -4.59 22.72 -0.83
CA LEU A 238 -6.00 22.36 -0.89
C LEU A 238 -6.18 21.02 -1.63
N HIS A 239 -5.58 20.87 -2.81
CA HIS A 239 -5.61 19.61 -3.55
C HIS A 239 -5.02 18.45 -2.74
N SER A 240 -3.89 18.67 -2.06
CA SER A 240 -3.29 17.65 -1.20
C SER A 240 -4.20 17.23 -0.04
N GLY A 241 -4.98 18.19 0.50
CA GLY A 241 -5.96 17.94 1.58
C GLY A 241 -7.13 17.04 1.21
N ILE A 242 -7.38 16.85 -0.08
CA ILE A 242 -8.37 15.90 -0.61
C ILE A 242 -7.74 14.73 -1.38
N GLY A 243 -6.42 14.56 -1.26
CA GLY A 243 -5.67 13.46 -1.86
C GLY A 243 -5.50 13.57 -3.37
N GLN A 244 -5.41 14.77 -3.88
CA GLN A 244 -5.19 15.08 -5.29
C GLN A 244 -3.89 15.88 -5.51
N GLY A 245 -3.69 16.42 -6.71
CA GLY A 245 -2.48 17.14 -7.07
C GLY A 245 -1.29 16.20 -7.21
N TYR A 246 -0.18 16.50 -6.55
CA TYR A 246 1.04 15.69 -6.61
C TYR A 246 1.02 14.42 -5.75
N PHE A 247 -0.02 14.25 -4.93
CA PHE A 247 -0.11 13.11 -4.03
C PHE A 247 -0.32 11.81 -4.83
N GLN A 248 0.59 10.83 -4.64
CA GLN A 248 0.49 9.51 -5.26
C GLN A 248 0.84 8.43 -4.24
N SER A 249 0.04 7.39 -4.19
CA SER A 249 0.24 6.24 -3.31
C SER A 249 -0.08 4.93 -4.02
N THR A 250 0.49 3.85 -3.52
CA THR A 250 0.10 2.50 -3.93
C THR A 250 -1.07 2.01 -3.07
N PRO A 251 -1.90 1.07 -3.57
CA PRO A 251 -2.98 0.47 -2.77
C PRO A 251 -2.51 -0.16 -1.46
N ILE A 252 -1.34 -0.81 -1.44
CA ILE A 252 -0.77 -1.38 -0.21
C ILE A 252 -0.44 -0.30 0.84
N GLN A 253 0.04 0.87 0.41
CA GLN A 253 0.28 2.00 1.30
C GLN A 253 -1.02 2.54 1.91
N LEU A 254 -2.10 2.64 1.10
CA LEU A 254 -3.41 3.05 1.61
C LEU A 254 -4.01 2.02 2.56
N CYS A 255 -3.79 0.74 2.28
CA CYS A 255 -4.20 -0.35 3.19
C CYS A 255 -3.48 -0.23 4.54
N LEU A 256 -2.15 -0.04 4.54
CA LEU A 256 -1.36 0.15 5.75
C LEU A 256 -1.79 1.40 6.54
N MET A 257 -1.95 2.53 5.86
CA MET A 257 -2.45 3.76 6.48
C MET A 257 -3.80 3.54 7.18
N THR A 258 -4.72 2.89 6.49
CA THR A 258 -6.06 2.60 7.00
C THR A 258 -6.01 1.62 8.18
N ALA A 259 -5.18 0.58 8.10
CA ALA A 259 -4.98 -0.38 9.18
C ALA A 259 -4.43 0.28 10.44
N GLN A 260 -3.44 1.17 10.30
CA GLN A 260 -2.87 1.92 11.43
C GLN A 260 -3.86 2.94 12.03
N ILE A 261 -4.74 3.55 11.23
CA ILE A 261 -5.82 4.38 11.77
C ILE A 261 -6.82 3.52 12.54
N ALA A 262 -7.18 2.35 11.98
CA ALA A 262 -8.17 1.45 12.57
C ALA A 262 -7.71 0.79 13.88
N ASN A 263 -6.40 0.56 14.03
CA ASN A 263 -5.84 -0.05 15.25
C ASN A 263 -5.54 0.96 16.37
N GLY A 264 -5.85 2.25 16.16
CA GLY A 264 -5.61 3.31 17.16
C GLY A 264 -4.29 4.05 17.01
N GLY A 265 -3.63 3.95 15.85
CA GLY A 265 -2.39 4.66 15.53
C GLY A 265 -1.12 3.86 15.83
N PHE A 266 -1.24 2.59 16.18
CA PHE A 266 -0.07 1.73 16.41
C PHE A 266 0.62 1.40 15.09
N LYS A 267 1.93 1.49 15.10
CA LYS A 267 2.76 1.12 13.95
C LYS A 267 2.74 -0.39 13.76
N ILE A 268 2.44 -0.83 12.54
CA ILE A 268 2.56 -2.21 12.10
C ILE A 268 3.39 -2.27 10.83
N GLU A 269 3.97 -3.43 10.54
CA GLU A 269 4.76 -3.67 9.34
C GLU A 269 4.07 -4.72 8.46
N PRO A 270 3.72 -4.37 7.22
CA PRO A 270 3.12 -5.33 6.29
C PRO A 270 4.06 -6.48 6.00
N ARG A 271 3.56 -7.71 6.07
CA ARG A 271 4.34 -8.91 5.77
C ARG A 271 3.53 -9.96 5.03
N ILE A 272 4.22 -10.73 4.20
CA ILE A 272 3.65 -11.86 3.43
C ILE A 272 4.19 -13.18 3.96
N LEU A 273 5.38 -13.18 4.56
CA LEU A 273 5.96 -14.37 5.16
C LEU A 273 5.62 -14.44 6.65
N MET A 274 5.21 -15.62 7.11
CA MET A 274 5.07 -15.88 8.53
C MET A 274 6.45 -15.99 9.16
N ASP A 275 6.83 -15.00 9.94
CA ASP A 275 8.02 -15.03 10.77
C ASP A 275 7.64 -15.31 12.23
N LYS A 276 8.57 -15.93 12.99
CA LYS A 276 8.32 -16.28 14.40
C LYS A 276 8.38 -15.06 15.34
N SER A 277 8.92 -13.94 14.90
CA SER A 277 9.01 -12.72 15.69
C SER A 277 7.73 -11.88 15.60
N ASN A 278 6.75 -12.15 16.42
CA ASN A 278 5.54 -11.36 16.50
C ASN A 278 5.51 -10.45 17.72
N ASN A 279 5.60 -9.15 17.49
CA ASN A 279 5.07 -8.16 18.42
C ASN A 279 3.54 -8.23 18.35
N ASN A 280 2.94 -8.82 19.36
CA ASN A 280 1.53 -9.15 19.34
C ASN A 280 0.70 -7.96 19.85
N LEU A 281 0.46 -6.95 18.99
CA LEU A 281 -0.42 -5.82 19.31
C LEU A 281 -1.78 -6.30 19.83
N ARG A 282 -2.27 -7.46 19.35
CA ARG A 282 -3.51 -8.08 19.82
C ARG A 282 -3.41 -8.45 21.31
N ASP A 283 -2.29 -9.04 21.73
CA ASP A 283 -2.07 -9.38 23.13
C ASP A 283 -1.83 -8.14 23.99
N TYR A 284 -1.13 -7.13 23.44
CA TYR A 284 -1.05 -5.81 24.04
C TYR A 284 -2.42 -5.20 24.33
N LEU A 285 -3.29 -5.15 23.33
CA LEU A 285 -4.63 -4.56 23.48
C LEU A 285 -5.51 -5.37 24.43
N LYS A 286 -5.41 -6.70 24.41
CA LYS A 286 -6.08 -7.55 25.41
C LYS A 286 -5.59 -7.26 26.83
N PHE A 287 -4.27 -7.20 27.02
CA PHE A 287 -3.69 -6.86 28.32
C PHE A 287 -4.15 -5.48 28.79
N LYS A 288 -4.10 -4.46 27.92
CA LYS A 288 -4.48 -3.09 28.25
C LYS A 288 -5.96 -2.94 28.57
N ASN A 289 -6.84 -3.67 27.87
CA ASN A 289 -8.27 -3.68 28.16
C ASN A 289 -8.59 -4.34 29.50
N GLN A 290 -7.83 -5.37 29.91
CA GLN A 290 -7.99 -6.04 31.20
C GLN A 290 -7.33 -5.30 32.34
N ASN A 291 -6.28 -4.51 32.06
CA ASN A 291 -5.45 -3.83 33.04
C ASN A 291 -5.16 -2.37 32.64
N PRO A 292 -6.18 -1.48 32.60
CA PRO A 292 -6.03 -0.15 32.00
C PRO A 292 -4.98 0.74 32.69
N ASN A 293 -4.71 0.52 33.96
CA ASN A 293 -3.78 1.32 34.78
C ASN A 293 -2.41 0.66 35.02
N GLN A 294 -2.17 -0.56 34.50
CA GLN A 294 -0.88 -1.23 34.68
C GLN A 294 0.10 -0.90 33.55
N PRO A 295 1.42 -0.77 33.86
CA PRO A 295 2.44 -0.69 32.82
C PRO A 295 2.47 -1.97 32.01
N LEU A 296 2.96 -1.86 30.76
CA LEU A 296 3.12 -3.00 29.88
C LEU A 296 4.17 -3.98 30.40
N PRO A 297 3.92 -5.28 30.30
CA PRO A 297 4.96 -6.28 30.46
C PRO A 297 6.09 -6.04 29.46
N THR A 298 7.33 -6.20 29.91
CA THR A 298 8.54 -5.99 29.08
C THR A 298 8.58 -6.90 27.83
N GLU A 299 7.87 -8.01 27.88
CA GLU A 299 7.74 -9.01 26.81
C GLU A 299 6.83 -8.54 25.64
N LEU A 300 6.04 -7.47 25.87
CA LEU A 300 5.15 -6.87 24.88
C LEU A 300 5.68 -5.53 24.32
N LEU A 301 6.83 -5.09 24.83
CA LEU A 301 7.57 -3.93 24.33
C LEU A 301 8.60 -4.33 23.29
#